data_c732381a7f8ee1035b2593748de4b4e1
#
_entry.id   c732381a7f8ee1035b2593748de4b4e1
#
_cell.length_a   1.000
_cell.length_b   1.000
_cell.length_c   1.000
_cell.angle_alpha   90.00
_cell.angle_beta   90.00
_cell.angle_gamma   90.00
#
_symmetry.space_group_name_H-M   'P 1'
#
loop_
_entity.id
_entity.type
_entity.pdbx_description
1 polymer ?
#
loop_
_entity_poly.entity_id
_entity_poly.type
_entity_poly.pdbx_seq_one_letter_code
_entity_poly.pdbx_strand_id
1 'polypeptide(L)'
;ECFTFLGPSGCGKTTTLRMIAGFEDLDEGELLVEDSLYSSSYRKFYVPPEKREFGMVFQAFAVWPHLTVKENVAFPLRIKHRPSSEIESRVKMALTSTNLMKFKDSYPGRLSGGEQQRIALARAIAINPKVMLLDEPLSNLDAKLREEMRFEIKALQNRFGFTVIYVTHDQAEAMALSDRMLVMNYGVVQQVGKPLDIYNKPANRFVFSFIGLSNFIPVMIKEGDAFIEGTKQIASHNVPRELGPRAVMACRPSDITFMPISEIDEEKGSLGVQALVIRRTYLGDIVDLKVKVGSVDLRIQKNARSPCPREGESCRIRFNKVLWYPEEYPKESQNMTENQPKTSSEAS
;
A
#
# COMPACT_ATOMS: atom_id res chain seq x y z
N GLU A 1 17.05 -4.36 1.24
CA GLU A 1 15.94 -3.43 0.96
C GLU A 1 14.61 -4.20 0.98
N CYS A 2 13.55 -3.57 1.51
CA CYS A 2 12.16 -4.00 1.33
C CYS A 2 11.50 -3.07 0.30
N PHE A 3 11.21 -3.59 -0.89
CA PHE A 3 10.56 -2.88 -1.97
C PHE A 3 9.14 -3.39 -2.18
N THR A 4 8.14 -2.51 -2.06
CA THR A 4 6.73 -2.91 -2.10
C THR A 4 6.03 -2.50 -3.40
N PHE A 5 5.27 -3.42 -3.98
CA PHE A 5 4.31 -3.15 -5.05
C PHE A 5 2.94 -2.93 -4.42
N LEU A 6 2.45 -1.70 -4.48
CA LEU A 6 1.17 -1.29 -3.91
C LEU A 6 0.22 -0.81 -5.01
N GLY A 7 -1.05 -1.18 -4.94
CA GLY A 7 -2.07 -0.76 -5.90
C GLY A 7 -3.38 -1.50 -5.71
N PRO A 8 -4.45 -1.08 -6.40
CA PRO A 8 -5.75 -1.76 -6.36
C PRO A 8 -5.67 -3.21 -6.84
N SER A 9 -6.66 -4.02 -6.48
CA SER A 9 -6.76 -5.39 -6.99
C SER A 9 -6.85 -5.39 -8.52
N GLY A 10 -6.15 -6.34 -9.16
CA GLY A 10 -6.13 -6.46 -10.63
C GLY A 10 -5.22 -5.46 -11.37
N CYS A 11 -4.44 -4.61 -10.70
CA CYS A 11 -3.55 -3.66 -11.38
C CYS A 11 -2.22 -4.26 -11.89
N GLY A 12 -1.98 -5.58 -11.77
CA GLY A 12 -0.80 -6.26 -12.34
C GLY A 12 0.33 -6.60 -11.35
N LYS A 13 0.21 -6.32 -10.04
CA LYS A 13 1.27 -6.57 -9.03
C LYS A 13 1.72 -8.03 -8.96
N THR A 14 0.77 -8.95 -8.79
CA THR A 14 1.03 -10.40 -8.71
C THR A 14 1.61 -10.93 -10.03
N THR A 15 1.12 -10.47 -11.17
CA THR A 15 1.68 -10.83 -12.49
C THR A 15 3.15 -10.41 -12.60
N THR A 16 3.46 -9.16 -12.21
CA THR A 16 4.84 -8.66 -12.18
C THR A 16 5.72 -9.50 -11.23
N LEU A 17 5.18 -9.83 -10.03
CA LEU A 17 5.91 -10.69 -9.08
C LEU A 17 6.16 -12.08 -9.66
N ARG A 18 5.19 -12.68 -10.37
CA ARG A 18 5.31 -13.98 -11.03
C ARG A 18 6.33 -13.98 -12.17
N MET A 19 6.40 -12.90 -12.95
CA MET A 19 7.46 -12.72 -13.95
C MET A 19 8.84 -12.67 -13.29
N ILE A 20 8.98 -11.96 -12.16
CA ILE A 20 10.22 -11.93 -11.38
C ILE A 20 10.54 -13.32 -10.83
N ALA A 21 9.55 -14.05 -10.32
CA ALA A 21 9.72 -15.41 -9.83
C ALA A 21 10.05 -16.44 -10.93
N GLY A 22 9.70 -16.13 -12.19
CA GLY A 22 9.85 -17.03 -13.34
C GLY A 22 8.70 -18.00 -13.52
N PHE A 23 7.51 -17.69 -13.02
CA PHE A 23 6.29 -18.46 -13.32
C PHE A 23 5.60 -17.98 -14.59
N GLU A 24 5.91 -16.77 -15.01
CA GLU A 24 5.41 -16.15 -16.24
C GLU A 24 6.59 -15.53 -16.99
N ASP A 25 6.55 -15.55 -18.31
CA ASP A 25 7.60 -14.95 -19.15
C ASP A 25 7.33 -13.46 -19.39
N LEU A 26 8.35 -12.74 -19.87
CA LEU A 26 8.23 -11.33 -20.22
C LEU A 26 7.74 -11.21 -21.67
N ASP A 27 6.69 -10.44 -21.89
CA ASP A 27 6.28 -10.05 -23.25
C ASP A 27 7.32 -9.12 -23.86
N GLU A 28 7.80 -8.13 -23.08
CA GLU A 28 8.83 -7.19 -23.48
C GLU A 28 9.76 -6.83 -22.31
N GLY A 29 11.05 -6.60 -22.63
CA GLY A 29 12.04 -6.12 -21.68
C GLY A 29 13.00 -7.19 -21.20
N GLU A 30 13.71 -6.86 -20.12
CA GLU A 30 14.73 -7.71 -19.53
C GLU A 30 14.61 -7.67 -17.98
N LEU A 31 14.88 -8.80 -17.35
CA LEU A 31 15.01 -8.92 -15.90
C LEU A 31 16.47 -9.25 -15.57
N LEU A 32 17.10 -8.34 -14.83
CA LEU A 32 18.44 -8.53 -14.29
C LEU A 32 18.39 -8.60 -12.77
N VAL A 33 19.24 -9.44 -12.20
CA VAL A 33 19.49 -9.50 -10.76
C VAL A 33 20.99 -9.33 -10.57
N GLU A 34 21.38 -8.22 -9.94
CA GLU A 34 22.75 -7.73 -10.01
C GLU A 34 23.15 -7.57 -11.50
N ASP A 35 24.25 -8.19 -11.93
CA ASP A 35 24.70 -8.15 -13.33
C ASP A 35 24.27 -9.39 -14.15
N SER A 36 23.46 -10.27 -13.56
CA SER A 36 23.04 -11.52 -14.18
C SER A 36 21.68 -11.38 -14.87
N LEU A 37 21.60 -11.77 -16.15
CA LEU A 37 20.35 -11.81 -16.90
C LEU A 37 19.51 -13.01 -16.46
N TYR A 38 18.24 -12.78 -16.10
CA TYR A 38 17.29 -13.82 -15.69
C TYR A 38 16.17 -14.08 -16.71
N SER A 39 15.74 -13.02 -17.40
CA SER A 39 14.81 -13.15 -18.54
C SER A 39 15.05 -12.02 -19.52
N SER A 40 14.88 -12.29 -20.84
CA SER A 40 14.96 -11.31 -21.90
C SER A 40 14.06 -11.72 -23.05
N SER A 41 13.06 -10.92 -23.36
CA SER A 41 12.21 -11.10 -24.53
C SER A 41 13.01 -10.92 -25.83
N TYR A 42 13.99 -10.00 -25.85
CA TYR A 42 14.84 -9.69 -27.00
C TYR A 42 15.80 -10.84 -27.35
N ARG A 43 16.33 -11.52 -26.32
CA ARG A 43 17.30 -12.62 -26.48
C ARG A 43 16.66 -13.99 -26.41
N LYS A 44 15.33 -14.07 -26.20
CA LYS A 44 14.59 -15.32 -25.95
C LYS A 44 15.28 -16.16 -24.87
N PHE A 45 15.71 -15.51 -23.80
CA PHE A 45 16.44 -16.13 -22.70
C PHE A 45 15.57 -16.11 -21.44
N TYR A 46 15.56 -17.25 -20.73
CA TYR A 46 14.72 -17.43 -19.56
C TYR A 46 15.36 -18.39 -18.56
N VAL A 47 15.50 -17.96 -17.32
CA VAL A 47 15.91 -18.80 -16.19
C VAL A 47 14.66 -19.30 -15.49
N PRO A 48 14.43 -20.63 -15.43
CA PRO A 48 13.23 -21.18 -14.80
C PRO A 48 13.25 -20.97 -13.28
N PRO A 49 12.07 -20.99 -12.60
CA PRO A 49 11.92 -20.63 -11.18
C PRO A 49 12.87 -21.36 -10.24
N GLU A 50 13.04 -22.68 -10.44
CA GLU A 50 13.88 -23.52 -9.59
C GLU A 50 15.38 -23.16 -9.64
N LYS A 51 15.80 -22.45 -10.67
CA LYS A 51 17.19 -21.98 -10.86
C LYS A 51 17.40 -20.52 -10.43
N ARG A 52 16.33 -19.76 -10.13
CA ARG A 52 16.45 -18.36 -9.70
C ARG A 52 16.92 -18.19 -8.26
N GLU A 53 16.85 -19.23 -7.45
CA GLU A 53 17.24 -19.23 -6.04
C GLU A 53 16.54 -18.17 -5.18
N PHE A 54 15.35 -17.78 -5.56
CA PHE A 54 14.51 -16.87 -4.79
C PHE A 54 13.70 -17.63 -3.74
N GLY A 55 13.52 -17.02 -2.57
CA GLY A 55 12.50 -17.46 -1.61
C GLY A 55 11.15 -16.92 -2.02
N MET A 56 10.10 -17.74 -1.96
CA MET A 56 8.75 -17.28 -2.26
C MET A 56 7.75 -17.69 -1.19
N VAL A 57 6.89 -16.74 -0.81
CA VAL A 57 5.75 -16.94 0.07
C VAL A 57 4.50 -16.54 -0.69
N PHE A 58 3.58 -17.47 -0.83
CA PHE A 58 2.31 -17.30 -1.53
C PHE A 58 1.22 -16.83 -0.59
N GLN A 59 0.19 -16.22 -1.14
CA GLN A 59 -0.98 -15.75 -0.40
C GLN A 59 -1.68 -16.85 0.40
N ALA A 60 -1.74 -18.07 -0.11
CA ALA A 60 -2.37 -19.23 0.53
C ALA A 60 -1.39 -20.09 1.37
N PHE A 61 -0.31 -19.49 1.95
CA PHE A 61 0.76 -20.16 2.71
C PHE A 61 1.45 -21.32 1.97
N ALA A 62 0.73 -22.10 1.19
CA ALA A 62 1.19 -23.25 0.40
C ALA A 62 2.03 -24.25 1.22
N VAL A 63 1.62 -24.52 2.45
CA VAL A 63 2.25 -25.55 3.32
C VAL A 63 1.72 -26.92 2.98
N TRP A 64 2.59 -27.94 3.00
CA TRP A 64 2.19 -29.33 2.75
C TRP A 64 1.55 -29.93 4.00
N PRO A 65 0.25 -30.28 3.98
CA PRO A 65 -0.48 -30.72 5.18
C PRO A 65 -0.04 -32.09 5.69
N HIS A 66 0.53 -32.92 4.82
CA HIS A 66 1.02 -34.27 5.14
C HIS A 66 2.48 -34.31 5.63
N LEU A 67 3.16 -33.20 5.64
CA LEU A 67 4.51 -33.05 6.18
C LEU A 67 4.48 -32.31 7.50
N THR A 68 5.34 -32.69 8.44
CA THR A 68 5.56 -31.93 9.68
C THR A 68 6.14 -30.54 9.39
N VAL A 69 6.16 -29.64 10.38
CA VAL A 69 6.79 -28.31 10.29
C VAL A 69 8.26 -28.45 9.87
N LYS A 70 9.01 -29.34 10.52
CA LYS A 70 10.42 -29.61 10.18
C LYS A 70 10.57 -30.08 8.72
N GLU A 71 9.71 -30.97 8.27
CA GLU A 71 9.76 -31.50 6.91
C GLU A 71 9.36 -30.47 5.86
N ASN A 72 8.37 -29.62 6.12
CA ASN A 72 8.01 -28.48 5.27
C ASN A 72 9.21 -27.57 5.02
N VAL A 73 9.95 -27.23 6.08
CA VAL A 73 11.12 -26.34 6.01
C VAL A 73 12.31 -27.05 5.35
N ALA A 74 12.48 -28.36 5.58
CA ALA A 74 13.55 -29.15 4.98
C ALA A 74 13.34 -29.44 3.49
N PHE A 75 12.09 -29.43 3.01
CA PHE A 75 11.71 -29.88 1.67
C PHE A 75 12.53 -29.24 0.54
N PRO A 76 12.64 -27.89 0.43
CA PRO A 76 13.41 -27.28 -0.67
C PRO A 76 14.91 -27.61 -0.62
N LEU A 77 15.47 -27.85 0.56
CA LEU A 77 16.86 -28.24 0.71
C LEU A 77 17.10 -29.69 0.25
N ARG A 78 16.11 -30.58 0.51
CA ARG A 78 16.15 -31.98 0.03
C ARG A 78 16.08 -32.07 -1.50
N ILE A 79 15.21 -31.26 -2.13
CA ILE A 79 15.13 -31.19 -3.61
C ILE A 79 16.46 -30.71 -4.21
N LYS A 80 17.14 -29.77 -3.53
CA LYS A 80 18.47 -29.28 -3.95
C LYS A 80 19.60 -30.26 -3.59
N HIS A 81 19.30 -31.47 -3.10
CA HIS A 81 20.25 -32.52 -2.73
C HIS A 81 21.36 -32.01 -1.77
N ARG A 82 21.02 -31.11 -0.83
CA ARG A 82 21.98 -30.63 0.15
C ARG A 82 22.38 -31.73 1.15
N PRO A 83 23.61 -31.70 1.69
CA PRO A 83 24.04 -32.67 2.70
C PRO A 83 23.15 -32.64 3.94
N SER A 84 22.92 -33.79 4.59
CA SER A 84 22.02 -33.91 5.75
C SER A 84 22.40 -32.99 6.91
N SER A 85 23.70 -32.80 7.15
CA SER A 85 24.19 -31.88 8.19
C SER A 85 23.86 -30.40 7.89
N GLU A 86 23.93 -30.00 6.61
CA GLU A 86 23.54 -28.67 6.16
C GLU A 86 22.02 -28.48 6.31
N ILE A 87 21.23 -29.50 5.90
CA ILE A 87 19.76 -29.46 6.07
C ILE A 87 19.39 -29.26 7.53
N GLU A 88 19.98 -30.04 8.43
CA GLU A 88 19.65 -29.98 9.86
C GLU A 88 20.01 -28.61 10.45
N SER A 89 21.18 -28.08 10.13
CA SER A 89 21.62 -26.75 10.58
C SER A 89 20.71 -25.64 10.08
N ARG A 90 20.39 -25.62 8.78
CA ARG A 90 19.54 -24.59 8.17
C ARG A 90 18.10 -24.66 8.66
N VAL A 91 17.53 -25.87 8.80
CA VAL A 91 16.19 -26.06 9.35
C VAL A 91 16.12 -25.59 10.79
N LYS A 92 17.11 -25.95 11.62
CA LYS A 92 17.19 -25.48 13.02
C LYS A 92 17.24 -23.94 13.07
N MET A 93 18.09 -23.32 12.26
CA MET A 93 18.21 -21.87 12.17
C MET A 93 16.89 -21.21 11.76
N ALA A 94 16.23 -21.71 10.70
CA ALA A 94 14.97 -21.17 10.20
C ALA A 94 13.84 -21.30 11.25
N LEU A 95 13.68 -22.48 11.86
CA LEU A 95 12.67 -22.72 12.89
C LEU A 95 12.89 -21.87 14.15
N THR A 96 14.15 -21.66 14.54
CA THR A 96 14.48 -20.79 15.68
C THR A 96 14.14 -19.34 15.36
N SER A 97 14.47 -18.88 14.15
CA SER A 97 14.25 -17.48 13.73
C SER A 97 12.77 -17.12 13.58
N THR A 98 11.90 -18.11 13.36
CA THR A 98 10.45 -17.94 13.22
C THR A 98 9.65 -18.45 14.44
N ASN A 99 10.32 -18.71 15.57
CA ASN A 99 9.70 -19.21 16.81
C ASN A 99 8.90 -20.51 16.65
N LEU A 100 9.29 -21.39 15.70
CA LEU A 100 8.60 -22.64 15.39
C LEU A 100 9.23 -23.89 16.00
N MET A 101 10.35 -23.78 16.74
CA MET A 101 11.08 -24.95 17.27
C MET A 101 10.21 -25.88 18.13
N LYS A 102 9.27 -25.33 18.93
CA LYS A 102 8.35 -26.09 19.77
C LYS A 102 7.32 -26.91 18.95
N PHE A 103 7.10 -26.54 17.70
CA PHE A 103 6.13 -27.17 16.80
C PHE A 103 6.79 -28.03 15.71
N LYS A 104 8.11 -28.25 15.75
CA LYS A 104 8.87 -28.91 14.69
C LYS A 104 8.30 -30.23 14.20
N ASP A 105 7.73 -31.01 15.10
CA ASP A 105 7.16 -32.35 14.84
C ASP A 105 5.61 -32.32 14.66
N SER A 106 4.99 -31.15 14.71
CA SER A 106 3.55 -30.95 14.50
C SER A 106 3.22 -30.87 13.02
N TYR A 107 1.97 -31.20 12.67
CA TYR A 107 1.42 -31.03 11.32
C TYR A 107 0.73 -29.67 11.17
N PRO A 108 0.81 -28.99 10.01
CA PRO A 108 0.24 -27.66 9.78
C PRO A 108 -1.24 -27.52 10.13
N GLY A 109 -2.05 -28.55 9.88
CA GLY A 109 -3.49 -28.53 10.16
C GLY A 109 -3.87 -28.37 11.63
N ARG A 110 -2.91 -28.51 12.58
CA ARG A 110 -3.09 -28.30 14.01
C ARG A 110 -2.65 -26.89 14.47
N LEU A 111 -2.18 -26.07 13.56
CA LEU A 111 -1.58 -24.78 13.85
C LEU A 111 -2.46 -23.63 13.36
N SER A 112 -2.37 -22.50 14.05
CA SER A 112 -3.05 -21.26 13.67
C SER A 112 -2.55 -20.72 12.32
N GLY A 113 -3.33 -19.84 11.68
CA GLY A 113 -2.93 -19.19 10.43
C GLY A 113 -1.59 -18.46 10.52
N GLY A 114 -1.29 -17.80 11.63
CA GLY A 114 0.01 -17.15 11.85
C GLY A 114 1.16 -18.13 11.98
N GLU A 115 0.95 -19.29 12.63
CA GLU A 115 1.97 -20.34 12.69
C GLU A 115 2.19 -20.98 11.32
N GLN A 116 1.13 -21.15 10.51
CA GLN A 116 1.26 -21.62 9.13
C GLN A 116 2.00 -20.61 8.24
N GLN A 117 1.75 -19.32 8.43
CA GLN A 117 2.52 -18.25 7.76
C GLN A 117 4.01 -18.31 8.15
N ARG A 118 4.31 -18.50 9.42
CA ARG A 118 5.70 -18.68 9.88
C ARG A 118 6.37 -19.90 9.26
N ILE A 119 5.63 -21.00 9.00
CA ILE A 119 6.18 -22.18 8.28
C ILE A 119 6.58 -21.77 6.86
N ALA A 120 5.71 -21.02 6.16
CA ALA A 120 6.02 -20.56 4.80
C ALA A 120 7.25 -19.64 4.76
N LEU A 121 7.37 -18.71 5.73
CA LEU A 121 8.56 -17.87 5.90
C LEU A 121 9.81 -18.69 6.23
N ALA A 122 9.73 -19.62 7.18
CA ALA A 122 10.85 -20.49 7.57
C ALA A 122 11.35 -21.32 6.39
N ARG A 123 10.43 -21.87 5.59
CA ARG A 123 10.75 -22.60 4.36
C ARG A 123 11.50 -21.73 3.34
N ALA A 124 11.05 -20.49 3.15
CA ALA A 124 11.68 -19.55 2.24
C ALA A 124 13.07 -19.09 2.75
N ILE A 125 13.25 -18.91 4.05
CA ILE A 125 14.53 -18.50 4.67
C ILE A 125 15.55 -19.65 4.65
N ALA A 126 15.09 -20.92 4.78
CA ALA A 126 15.98 -22.09 4.88
C ALA A 126 16.93 -22.24 3.67
N ILE A 127 16.51 -21.81 2.48
CA ILE A 127 17.37 -21.83 1.28
C ILE A 127 18.41 -20.70 1.26
N ASN A 128 18.36 -19.77 2.22
CA ASN A 128 19.22 -18.57 2.29
C ASN A 128 19.16 -17.73 1.01
N PRO A 129 17.97 -17.20 0.64
CA PRO A 129 17.78 -16.52 -0.63
C PRO A 129 18.44 -15.13 -0.61
N LYS A 130 18.91 -14.64 -1.77
CA LYS A 130 19.28 -13.23 -1.96
C LYS A 130 18.02 -12.34 -2.06
N VAL A 131 16.97 -12.86 -2.69
CA VAL A 131 15.70 -12.18 -2.92
C VAL A 131 14.55 -13.02 -2.37
N MET A 132 13.68 -12.39 -1.61
CA MET A 132 12.44 -12.98 -1.09
C MET A 132 11.23 -12.29 -1.72
N LEU A 133 10.38 -13.07 -2.33
CA LEU A 133 9.15 -12.65 -3.00
C LEU A 133 7.96 -12.98 -2.12
N LEU A 134 7.18 -11.97 -1.72
CA LEU A 134 6.03 -12.12 -0.83
C LEU A 134 4.77 -11.64 -1.55
N ASP A 135 3.88 -12.57 -1.89
CA ASP A 135 2.62 -12.28 -2.60
C ASP A 135 1.46 -12.21 -1.61
N GLU A 136 1.06 -11.01 -1.20
CA GLU A 136 0.00 -10.72 -0.23
C GLU A 136 0.07 -11.63 1.02
N PRO A 137 1.24 -11.76 1.67
CA PRO A 137 1.47 -12.81 2.67
C PRO A 137 0.60 -12.67 3.93
N LEU A 138 0.04 -11.51 4.20
CA LEU A 138 -0.71 -11.23 5.42
C LEU A 138 -2.22 -11.12 5.20
N SER A 139 -2.70 -11.28 3.97
CA SER A 139 -4.12 -11.07 3.61
C SER A 139 -5.10 -11.96 4.37
N ASN A 140 -4.68 -13.19 4.70
CA ASN A 140 -5.52 -14.20 5.36
C ASN A 140 -5.44 -14.17 6.90
N LEU A 141 -4.81 -13.14 7.49
CA LEU A 141 -4.63 -13.00 8.93
C LEU A 141 -5.56 -11.92 9.50
N ASP A 142 -5.97 -12.10 10.77
CA ASP A 142 -6.68 -11.05 11.50
C ASP A 142 -5.80 -9.81 11.73
N ALA A 143 -6.41 -8.68 12.10
CA ALA A 143 -5.73 -7.39 12.18
C ALA A 143 -4.56 -7.38 13.20
N LYS A 144 -4.73 -8.02 14.37
CA LYS A 144 -3.70 -8.07 15.41
C LYS A 144 -2.51 -8.92 14.97
N LEU A 145 -2.79 -10.10 14.45
CA LEU A 145 -1.76 -11.03 13.97
C LEU A 145 -1.03 -10.45 12.75
N ARG A 146 -1.73 -9.72 11.88
CA ARG A 146 -1.13 -9.01 10.75
C ARG A 146 -0.11 -7.97 11.21
N GLU A 147 -0.44 -7.21 12.27
CA GLU A 147 0.49 -6.24 12.84
C GLU A 147 1.75 -6.92 13.42
N GLU A 148 1.59 -8.00 14.20
CA GLU A 148 2.71 -8.78 14.74
C GLU A 148 3.61 -9.33 13.62
N MET A 149 3.00 -9.90 12.58
CA MET A 149 3.73 -10.49 11.44
C MET A 149 4.47 -9.45 10.60
N ARG A 150 3.98 -8.21 10.50
CA ARG A 150 4.73 -7.11 9.85
C ARG A 150 6.07 -6.88 10.54
N PHE A 151 6.07 -6.75 11.86
CA PHE A 151 7.31 -6.57 12.62
C PHE A 151 8.24 -7.78 12.47
N GLU A 152 7.70 -8.99 12.46
CA GLU A 152 8.49 -10.22 12.30
C GLU A 152 9.17 -10.28 10.93
N ILE A 153 8.45 -9.99 9.84
CA ILE A 153 9.03 -9.93 8.49
C ILE A 153 10.16 -8.90 8.41
N LYS A 154 9.98 -7.71 8.98
CA LYS A 154 11.02 -6.67 9.00
C LYS A 154 12.23 -7.09 9.82
N ALA A 155 12.01 -7.73 10.97
CA ALA A 155 13.09 -8.27 11.81
C ALA A 155 13.89 -9.37 11.08
N LEU A 156 13.21 -10.27 10.38
CA LEU A 156 13.84 -11.31 9.58
C LEU A 156 14.66 -10.71 8.43
N GLN A 157 14.11 -9.73 7.71
CA GLN A 157 14.81 -9.02 6.64
C GLN A 157 16.07 -8.34 7.15
N ASN A 158 16.01 -7.64 8.28
CA ASN A 158 17.18 -6.99 8.89
C ASN A 158 18.24 -8.01 9.36
N ARG A 159 17.80 -9.15 9.93
CA ARG A 159 18.68 -10.19 10.44
C ARG A 159 19.44 -10.92 9.35
N PHE A 160 18.77 -11.25 8.25
CA PHE A 160 19.33 -12.07 7.17
C PHE A 160 19.86 -11.25 5.99
N GLY A 161 19.50 -9.97 5.89
CA GLY A 161 20.03 -9.05 4.87
C GLY A 161 19.51 -9.29 3.45
N PHE A 162 18.49 -10.15 3.24
CA PHE A 162 17.92 -10.39 1.92
C PHE A 162 17.11 -9.18 1.43
N THR A 163 17.00 -9.03 0.12
CA THR A 163 16.07 -8.10 -0.51
C THR A 163 14.67 -8.69 -0.52
N VAL A 164 13.67 -7.90 -0.13
CA VAL A 164 12.25 -8.30 -0.18
C VAL A 164 11.56 -7.54 -1.31
N ILE A 165 10.83 -8.28 -2.15
CA ILE A 165 9.80 -7.72 -3.01
C ILE A 165 8.46 -8.14 -2.42
N TYR A 166 7.72 -7.16 -1.94
CA TYR A 166 6.47 -7.34 -1.22
C TYR A 166 5.29 -6.86 -2.06
N VAL A 167 4.31 -7.70 -2.29
CA VAL A 167 3.06 -7.33 -2.96
C VAL A 167 1.95 -7.21 -1.94
N THR A 168 1.24 -6.10 -1.95
CA THR A 168 0.05 -5.89 -1.13
C THR A 168 -0.91 -4.87 -1.76
N HIS A 169 -2.16 -4.92 -1.34
CA HIS A 169 -3.14 -3.86 -1.54
C HIS A 169 -3.38 -3.04 -0.25
N ASP A 170 -2.79 -3.46 0.87
CA ASP A 170 -2.92 -2.79 2.18
C ASP A 170 -1.89 -1.66 2.30
N GLN A 171 -2.39 -0.43 2.42
CA GLN A 171 -1.56 0.77 2.55
C GLN A 171 -0.75 0.78 3.84
N ALA A 172 -1.32 0.27 4.96
CA ALA A 172 -0.62 0.24 6.24
C ALA A 172 0.56 -0.73 6.23
N GLU A 173 0.44 -1.87 5.51
CA GLU A 173 1.56 -2.78 5.28
C GLU A 173 2.66 -2.10 4.47
N ALA A 174 2.31 -1.48 3.34
CA ALA A 174 3.27 -0.80 2.48
C ALA A 174 3.98 0.34 3.21
N MET A 175 3.23 1.17 3.96
CA MET A 175 3.81 2.29 4.71
C MET A 175 4.73 1.84 5.84
N ALA A 176 4.44 0.71 6.51
CA ALA A 176 5.20 0.25 7.66
C ALA A 176 6.44 -0.58 7.31
N LEU A 177 6.39 -1.35 6.21
CA LEU A 177 7.44 -2.31 5.86
C LEU A 177 8.47 -1.77 4.88
N SER A 178 8.06 -0.86 3.97
CA SER A 178 8.85 -0.53 2.81
C SER A 178 9.97 0.45 3.10
N ASP A 179 11.15 0.18 2.59
CA ASP A 179 12.20 1.18 2.43
C ASP A 179 11.90 2.09 1.22
N ARG A 180 11.37 1.48 0.16
CA ARG A 180 10.80 2.14 -1.03
C ARG A 180 9.58 1.36 -1.50
N MET A 181 8.65 2.04 -2.14
CA MET A 181 7.49 1.40 -2.77
C MET A 181 7.17 2.00 -4.12
N LEU A 182 6.51 1.22 -4.98
CA LEU A 182 5.86 1.71 -6.18
C LEU A 182 4.34 1.64 -6.01
N VAL A 183 3.67 2.66 -6.52
CA VAL A 183 2.21 2.68 -6.64
C VAL A 183 1.86 2.37 -8.09
N MET A 184 1.06 1.32 -8.29
CA MET A 184 0.66 0.84 -9.62
C MET A 184 -0.85 0.98 -9.81
N ASN A 185 -1.26 1.35 -11.03
CA ASN A 185 -2.65 1.38 -11.46
C ASN A 185 -2.76 0.94 -12.91
N TYR A 186 -3.66 0.00 -13.20
CA TYR A 186 -3.88 -0.54 -14.57
C TYR A 186 -2.60 -0.91 -15.32
N GLY A 187 -1.68 -1.63 -14.67
CA GLY A 187 -0.39 -2.03 -15.27
C GLY A 187 0.66 -0.92 -15.34
N VAL A 188 0.31 0.31 -15.00
CA VAL A 188 1.20 1.47 -15.11
C VAL A 188 1.73 1.87 -13.74
N VAL A 189 3.04 2.08 -13.64
CA VAL A 189 3.70 2.63 -12.45
C VAL A 189 3.37 4.12 -12.36
N GLN A 190 2.66 4.52 -11.31
CA GLN A 190 2.24 5.90 -11.07
C GLN A 190 3.30 6.73 -10.33
N GLN A 191 3.96 6.10 -9.36
CA GLN A 191 5.02 6.74 -8.59
C GLN A 191 5.90 5.69 -7.92
N VAL A 192 7.20 5.99 -7.79
CA VAL A 192 8.17 5.22 -7.00
C VAL A 192 8.85 6.16 -6.03
N GLY A 193 9.00 5.75 -4.77
CA GLY A 193 9.67 6.56 -3.75
C GLY A 193 9.63 5.94 -2.36
N LYS A 194 10.10 6.70 -1.36
CA LYS A 194 9.93 6.34 0.04
C LYS A 194 8.47 6.53 0.44
N PRO A 195 7.92 5.74 1.37
CA PRO A 195 6.53 5.86 1.82
C PRO A 195 6.14 7.29 2.20
N LEU A 196 6.96 7.95 3.00
CA LEU A 196 6.70 9.33 3.45
C LEU A 196 6.68 10.34 2.29
N ASP A 197 7.56 10.16 1.27
CA ASP A 197 7.59 11.05 0.11
C ASP A 197 6.34 10.87 -0.74
N ILE A 198 5.91 9.63 -0.97
CA ILE A 198 4.68 9.33 -1.73
C ILE A 198 3.44 9.90 -1.02
N TYR A 199 3.37 9.78 0.32
CA TYR A 199 2.28 10.34 1.11
C TYR A 199 2.24 11.88 1.06
N ASN A 200 3.41 12.52 1.20
CA ASN A 200 3.51 13.98 1.31
C ASN A 200 3.58 14.72 -0.03
N LYS A 201 4.13 14.07 -1.07
CA LYS A 201 4.36 14.61 -2.41
C LYS A 201 3.87 13.62 -3.48
N PRO A 202 2.57 13.32 -3.52
CA PRO A 202 2.00 12.42 -4.51
C PRO A 202 2.15 13.02 -5.92
N ALA A 203 2.60 12.20 -6.87
CA ALA A 203 2.88 12.64 -8.23
C ALA A 203 1.62 13.06 -9.00
N ASN A 204 0.47 12.49 -8.65
CA ASN A 204 -0.80 12.79 -9.31
C ASN A 204 -2.00 12.58 -8.36
N ARG A 205 -3.18 12.95 -8.84
CA ARG A 205 -4.45 12.84 -8.10
C ARG A 205 -4.79 11.40 -7.71
N PHE A 206 -4.45 10.42 -8.58
CA PHE A 206 -4.68 9.01 -8.27
C PHE A 206 -3.85 8.59 -7.04
N VAL A 207 -2.54 8.87 -7.03
CA VAL A 207 -1.67 8.53 -5.90
C VAL A 207 -2.17 9.21 -4.62
N PHE A 208 -2.56 10.49 -4.70
CA PHE A 208 -3.13 11.19 -3.54
C PHE A 208 -4.40 10.53 -3.02
N SER A 209 -5.33 10.15 -3.91
CA SER A 209 -6.60 9.51 -3.51
C SER A 209 -6.40 8.09 -3.00
N PHE A 210 -5.45 7.37 -3.58
CA PHE A 210 -5.20 5.97 -3.25
C PHE A 210 -4.43 5.81 -1.94
N ILE A 211 -3.49 6.71 -1.62
CA ILE A 211 -2.69 6.66 -0.38
C ILE A 211 -3.36 7.51 0.70
N GLY A 212 -4.05 6.85 1.63
CA GLY A 212 -4.76 7.50 2.74
C GLY A 212 -6.06 8.18 2.33
N LEU A 213 -6.74 8.76 3.32
CA LEU A 213 -7.99 9.49 3.12
C LEU A 213 -7.73 10.87 2.51
N SER A 214 -8.65 11.35 1.67
CA SER A 214 -8.48 12.61 0.94
C SER A 214 -9.81 13.34 0.75
N ASN A 215 -9.73 14.65 0.75
CA ASN A 215 -10.77 15.55 0.28
C ASN A 215 -10.35 16.16 -1.05
N PHE A 216 -11.27 16.24 -1.99
CA PHE A 216 -11.10 16.96 -3.26
C PHE A 216 -12.15 18.06 -3.34
N ILE A 217 -11.71 19.30 -3.45
CA ILE A 217 -12.53 20.51 -3.35
C ILE A 217 -12.44 21.23 -4.68
N PRO A 218 -13.51 21.23 -5.49
CA PRO A 218 -13.56 22.03 -6.70
C PRO A 218 -13.47 23.53 -6.32
N VAL A 219 -12.58 24.25 -7.00
CA VAL A 219 -12.39 25.67 -6.75
C VAL A 219 -12.35 26.45 -8.05
N MET A 220 -12.82 27.70 -7.98
CA MET A 220 -12.65 28.72 -9.00
C MET A 220 -11.54 29.67 -8.60
N ILE A 221 -10.60 29.93 -9.50
CA ILE A 221 -9.46 30.79 -9.27
C ILE A 221 -9.74 32.17 -9.88
N LYS A 222 -9.70 33.21 -9.03
CA LYS A 222 -9.86 34.62 -9.43
C LYS A 222 -8.83 35.47 -8.70
N GLU A 223 -8.06 36.26 -9.44
CA GLU A 223 -7.08 37.21 -8.90
C GLU A 223 -6.06 36.58 -7.93
N GLY A 224 -5.74 35.28 -8.10
CA GLY A 224 -4.81 34.55 -7.24
C GLY A 224 -5.46 33.87 -6.02
N ASP A 225 -6.76 34.05 -5.83
CA ASP A 225 -7.54 33.43 -4.76
C ASP A 225 -8.34 32.24 -5.25
N ALA A 226 -8.42 31.19 -4.43
CA ALA A 226 -9.24 30.01 -4.68
C ALA A 226 -10.56 30.08 -3.91
N PHE A 227 -11.66 30.20 -4.65
CA PHE A 227 -13.02 30.18 -4.11
C PHE A 227 -13.61 28.78 -4.20
N ILE A 228 -14.17 28.27 -3.12
CA ILE A 228 -14.89 26.99 -3.14
C ILE A 228 -16.07 27.10 -4.09
N GLU A 229 -16.18 26.17 -5.03
CA GLU A 229 -17.23 26.20 -6.05
C GLU A 229 -18.63 26.27 -5.45
N GLY A 230 -19.48 27.15 -6.02
CA GLY A 230 -20.82 27.43 -5.50
C GLY A 230 -20.89 28.27 -4.25
N THR A 231 -19.77 28.83 -3.79
CA THR A 231 -19.71 29.75 -2.63
C THR A 231 -18.89 31.01 -2.96
N LYS A 232 -18.96 32.00 -2.05
CA LYS A 232 -18.06 33.18 -2.08
C LYS A 232 -16.89 33.04 -1.09
N GLN A 233 -16.68 31.83 -0.53
CA GLN A 233 -15.68 31.59 0.49
C GLN A 233 -14.32 31.28 -0.11
N ILE A 234 -13.29 31.99 0.34
CA ILE A 234 -11.91 31.79 -0.09
C ILE A 234 -11.32 30.65 0.74
N ALA A 235 -10.84 29.61 0.05
CA ALA A 235 -10.16 28.48 0.67
C ALA A 235 -8.65 28.69 0.79
N SER A 236 -8.05 29.46 -0.13
CA SER A 236 -6.62 29.74 -0.15
C SER A 236 -6.31 31.00 -0.94
N HIS A 237 -5.31 31.78 -0.49
CA HIS A 237 -4.72 32.92 -1.20
C HIS A 237 -3.45 32.55 -1.96
N ASN A 238 -2.90 31.34 -1.73
CA ASN A 238 -1.66 30.87 -2.35
C ASN A 238 -1.96 29.81 -3.43
N VAL A 239 -2.41 30.28 -4.57
CA VAL A 239 -2.70 29.40 -5.72
C VAL A 239 -1.52 29.41 -6.68
N PRO A 240 -1.02 28.25 -7.14
CA PRO A 240 0.00 28.19 -8.19
C PRO A 240 -0.46 28.90 -9.47
N ARG A 241 0.41 29.75 -10.05
CA ARG A 241 0.09 30.57 -11.24
C ARG A 241 -0.17 29.75 -12.50
N GLU A 242 0.26 28.50 -12.50
CA GLU A 242 0.17 27.57 -13.65
C GLU A 242 -1.23 26.94 -13.80
N LEU A 243 -2.10 27.11 -12.78
CA LEU A 243 -3.44 26.55 -12.80
C LEU A 243 -4.39 27.43 -13.62
N GLY A 244 -5.27 26.79 -14.37
CA GLY A 244 -6.36 27.45 -15.08
C GLY A 244 -7.41 28.06 -14.14
N PRO A 245 -8.49 28.67 -14.68
CA PRO A 245 -9.53 29.35 -13.90
C PRO A 245 -10.33 28.40 -13.00
N ARG A 246 -10.22 27.10 -13.22
CA ARG A 246 -10.79 26.05 -12.37
C ARG A 246 -9.73 25.03 -12.03
N ALA A 247 -9.75 24.57 -10.78
CA ALA A 247 -8.83 23.57 -10.27
C ALA A 247 -9.48 22.72 -9.17
N VAL A 248 -8.76 21.69 -8.76
CA VAL A 248 -9.12 20.87 -7.59
C VAL A 248 -8.08 21.09 -6.52
N MET A 249 -8.50 21.65 -5.41
CA MET A 249 -7.71 21.71 -4.18
C MET A 249 -7.88 20.41 -3.43
N ALA A 250 -6.80 19.73 -3.08
CA ALA A 250 -6.82 18.48 -2.35
C ALA A 250 -6.15 18.62 -0.99
N CYS A 251 -6.75 18.02 0.05
CA CYS A 251 -6.19 18.01 1.40
C CYS A 251 -6.52 16.73 2.16
N ARG A 252 -5.67 16.40 3.14
CA ARG A 252 -5.96 15.30 4.05
C ARG A 252 -7.00 15.71 5.09
N PRO A 253 -7.86 14.79 5.57
CA PRO A 253 -8.79 15.10 6.68
C PRO A 253 -8.11 15.57 7.95
N SER A 254 -6.88 15.14 8.21
CA SER A 254 -6.04 15.60 9.33
C SER A 254 -5.51 17.01 9.18
N ASP A 255 -5.38 17.50 7.93
CA ASP A 255 -4.82 18.82 7.62
C ASP A 255 -5.88 19.95 7.66
N ILE A 256 -7.11 19.62 8.00
CA ILE A 256 -8.18 20.61 8.24
C ILE A 256 -8.30 20.82 9.74
N THR A 257 -8.27 22.08 10.21
CA THR A 257 -8.44 22.42 11.63
C THR A 257 -9.66 23.29 11.86
N PHE A 258 -10.27 23.16 13.05
CA PHE A 258 -11.28 24.10 13.52
C PHE A 258 -10.61 25.36 14.05
N MET A 259 -11.15 26.50 13.71
CA MET A 259 -10.67 27.79 14.21
C MET A 259 -11.37 28.13 15.54
N PRO A 260 -10.63 28.55 16.58
CA PRO A 260 -11.22 29.09 17.78
C PRO A 260 -12.02 30.38 17.48
N ILE A 261 -13.08 30.61 18.23
CA ILE A 261 -13.90 31.82 18.06
C ILE A 261 -13.07 33.11 18.27
N SER A 262 -12.03 33.04 19.13
CA SER A 262 -11.11 34.15 19.41
C SER A 262 -10.17 34.52 18.25
N GLU A 263 -9.99 33.64 17.25
CA GLU A 263 -9.15 33.90 16.05
C GLU A 263 -9.95 34.41 14.86
N ILE A 264 -11.24 34.68 15.05
CA ILE A 264 -12.13 35.19 14.00
C ILE A 264 -11.94 36.70 13.95
N ASP A 265 -10.87 37.14 13.32
CA ASP A 265 -10.61 38.57 13.08
C ASP A 265 -10.99 38.87 11.62
N GLU A 266 -12.18 39.43 11.42
CA GLU A 266 -12.73 39.74 10.09
C GLU A 266 -11.90 40.81 9.36
N GLU A 267 -11.17 41.66 10.13
CA GLU A 267 -10.35 42.75 9.57
C GLU A 267 -8.97 42.26 9.06
N LYS A 268 -8.48 41.10 9.51
CA LYS A 268 -7.14 40.58 9.13
C LYS A 268 -7.14 39.54 8.03
N GLY A 269 -8.25 39.35 7.29
CA GLY A 269 -8.30 38.37 6.20
C GLY A 269 -8.04 36.92 6.65
N SER A 270 -8.45 36.58 7.89
CA SER A 270 -8.30 35.23 8.42
C SER A 270 -9.07 34.22 7.54
N LEU A 271 -8.34 33.33 6.88
CA LEU A 271 -8.86 32.31 5.97
C LEU A 271 -9.65 31.23 6.72
N GLY A 272 -10.81 31.59 7.25
CA GLY A 272 -11.73 30.65 7.87
C GLY A 272 -12.93 30.38 6.97
N VAL A 273 -13.08 29.15 6.51
CA VAL A 273 -14.23 28.72 5.72
C VAL A 273 -15.35 28.27 6.66
N GLN A 274 -16.55 28.84 6.49
CA GLN A 274 -17.72 28.44 7.27
C GLN A 274 -18.23 27.07 6.81
N ALA A 275 -18.44 26.17 7.75
CA ALA A 275 -18.89 24.81 7.52
C ALA A 275 -20.00 24.42 8.52
N LEU A 276 -20.86 23.50 8.11
CA LEU A 276 -21.89 22.90 8.98
C LEU A 276 -21.52 21.43 9.24
N VAL A 277 -21.49 21.02 10.50
CA VAL A 277 -21.24 19.62 10.87
C VAL A 277 -22.48 18.78 10.56
N ILE A 278 -22.36 17.84 9.61
CA ILE A 278 -23.45 16.96 9.18
C ILE A 278 -23.46 15.65 9.97
N ARG A 279 -22.28 15.13 10.31
CA ARG A 279 -22.13 13.88 11.05
C ARG A 279 -20.88 13.90 11.89
N ARG A 280 -20.98 13.34 13.09
CA ARG A 280 -19.86 13.14 14.00
C ARG A 280 -19.82 11.68 14.43
N THR A 281 -18.74 10.97 14.10
CA THR A 281 -18.56 9.56 14.43
C THR A 281 -17.32 9.38 15.30
N TYR A 282 -17.47 8.70 16.44
CA TYR A 282 -16.36 8.36 17.33
C TYR A 282 -15.78 6.99 16.92
N LEU A 283 -14.48 6.96 16.65
CA LEU A 283 -13.75 5.77 16.20
C LEU A 283 -12.61 5.39 17.17
N GLY A 284 -12.83 5.54 18.48
CA GLY A 284 -11.81 5.30 19.49
C GLY A 284 -10.90 6.54 19.67
N ASP A 285 -9.66 6.47 19.18
CA ASP A 285 -8.70 7.59 19.32
C ASP A 285 -8.96 8.76 18.37
N ILE A 286 -9.86 8.58 17.41
CA ILE A 286 -10.18 9.56 16.37
C ILE A 286 -11.67 9.88 16.39
N VAL A 287 -11.99 11.15 16.23
CA VAL A 287 -13.33 11.63 15.83
C VAL A 287 -13.30 11.93 14.33
N ASP A 288 -14.18 11.31 13.59
CA ASP A 288 -14.41 11.49 12.17
C ASP A 288 -15.64 12.36 11.95
N LEU A 289 -15.46 13.52 11.35
CA LEU A 289 -16.52 14.45 11.07
C LEU A 289 -16.75 14.57 9.56
N LYS A 290 -18.02 14.59 9.18
CA LYS A 290 -18.46 15.03 7.85
C LYS A 290 -19.01 16.43 7.99
N VAL A 291 -18.41 17.40 7.28
CA VAL A 291 -18.86 18.79 7.28
C VAL A 291 -19.24 19.20 5.87
N LYS A 292 -20.15 20.16 5.76
CA LYS A 292 -20.64 20.70 4.49
C LYS A 292 -20.22 22.16 4.35
N VAL A 293 -19.65 22.50 3.19
CA VAL A 293 -19.29 23.87 2.79
C VAL A 293 -19.98 24.13 1.46
N GLY A 294 -21.06 24.91 1.47
CA GLY A 294 -21.92 25.08 0.28
C GLY A 294 -22.47 23.72 -0.20
N SER A 295 -22.11 23.31 -1.41
CA SER A 295 -22.45 22.00 -1.97
C SER A 295 -21.41 20.91 -1.71
N VAL A 296 -20.22 21.26 -1.20
CA VAL A 296 -19.10 20.36 -1.04
C VAL A 296 -19.12 19.67 0.32
N ASP A 297 -19.03 18.35 0.33
CA ASP A 297 -18.87 17.54 1.52
C ASP A 297 -17.40 17.29 1.79
N LEU A 298 -16.96 17.56 3.03
CA LEU A 298 -15.59 17.37 3.49
C LEU A 298 -15.54 16.42 4.67
N ARG A 299 -14.48 15.65 4.75
CA ARG A 299 -14.16 14.79 5.88
C ARG A 299 -13.04 15.40 6.69
N ILE A 300 -13.20 15.45 8.02
CA ILE A 300 -12.20 15.97 8.96
C ILE A 300 -11.94 14.90 9.99
N GLN A 301 -10.66 14.66 10.30
CA GLN A 301 -10.27 13.74 11.36
C GLN A 301 -9.48 14.47 12.43
N LYS A 302 -9.88 14.28 13.69
CA LYS A 302 -9.23 14.84 14.86
C LYS A 302 -9.02 13.79 15.93
N ASN A 303 -8.04 14.01 16.79
CA ASN A 303 -7.88 13.21 17.99
C ASN A 303 -9.15 13.33 18.85
N ALA A 304 -9.63 12.24 19.40
CA ALA A 304 -10.87 12.17 20.19
C ALA A 304 -10.86 13.06 21.43
N ARG A 305 -9.68 13.43 21.93
CA ARG A 305 -9.51 14.33 23.09
C ARG A 305 -9.50 15.81 22.69
N SER A 306 -9.42 16.12 21.39
CA SER A 306 -9.46 17.50 20.90
C SER A 306 -10.89 18.04 20.93
N PRO A 307 -11.09 19.33 21.28
CA PRO A 307 -12.38 19.98 21.13
C PRO A 307 -12.86 19.88 19.68
N CYS A 308 -14.08 19.38 19.50
CA CYS A 308 -14.71 19.25 18.20
C CYS A 308 -16.17 19.72 18.28
N PRO A 309 -16.67 20.42 17.27
CA PRO A 309 -18.08 20.86 17.23
C PRO A 309 -19.00 19.63 17.19
N ARG A 310 -20.23 19.84 17.63
CA ARG A 310 -21.30 18.83 17.64
C ARG A 310 -21.98 18.75 16.28
N GLU A 311 -22.68 17.68 16.05
CA GLU A 311 -23.56 17.52 14.91
C GLU A 311 -24.63 18.61 14.91
N GLY A 312 -24.87 19.24 13.74
CA GLY A 312 -25.75 20.39 13.57
C GLY A 312 -25.11 21.76 13.90
N GLU A 313 -23.91 21.80 14.48
CA GLU A 313 -23.24 23.06 14.78
C GLU A 313 -22.53 23.64 13.54
N SER A 314 -22.60 24.97 13.41
CA SER A 314 -21.77 25.72 12.45
C SER A 314 -20.39 25.97 13.05
N CYS A 315 -19.36 25.82 12.24
CA CYS A 315 -17.97 26.04 12.64
C CYS A 315 -17.19 26.73 11.53
N ARG A 316 -16.02 27.27 11.86
CA ARG A 316 -15.03 27.70 10.87
C ARG A 316 -13.89 26.71 10.80
N ILE A 317 -13.45 26.41 9.59
CA ILE A 317 -12.35 25.47 9.29
C ILE A 317 -11.25 26.18 8.51
N ARG A 318 -10.01 25.71 8.70
CA ARG A 318 -8.82 26.17 7.97
C ARG A 318 -8.14 24.95 7.33
N PHE A 319 -7.69 25.13 6.10
CA PHE A 319 -6.87 24.17 5.37
C PHE A 319 -5.38 24.47 5.63
N ASN A 320 -4.69 23.63 6.37
CA ASN A 320 -3.28 23.87 6.76
C ASN A 320 -2.29 23.45 5.67
N LYS A 321 -2.60 22.37 4.97
CA LYS A 321 -1.78 21.85 3.87
C LYS A 321 -2.68 21.44 2.73
N VAL A 322 -2.41 21.99 1.56
CA VAL A 322 -3.17 21.70 0.34
C VAL A 322 -2.25 21.36 -0.82
N LEU A 323 -2.74 20.52 -1.72
CA LEU A 323 -2.13 20.21 -3.01
C LEU A 323 -3.11 20.63 -4.10
N TRP A 324 -2.57 20.93 -5.26
CA TRP A 324 -3.33 21.47 -6.37
C TRP A 324 -3.27 20.54 -7.56
N TYR A 325 -4.42 20.29 -8.18
CA TYR A 325 -4.54 19.50 -9.39
C TYR A 325 -5.39 20.27 -10.41
N PRO A 326 -5.12 20.12 -11.73
CA PRO A 326 -6.00 20.66 -12.76
C PRO A 326 -7.39 20.01 -12.64
N GLU A 327 -8.44 20.69 -13.10
CA GLU A 327 -9.83 20.19 -13.08
C GLU A 327 -9.96 18.92 -13.94
N GLU A 328 -9.35 18.92 -15.13
CA GLU A 328 -9.38 17.76 -16.02
C GLU A 328 -8.20 16.82 -15.74
N TYR A 329 -8.53 15.56 -15.53
CA TYR A 329 -7.56 14.48 -15.68
C TYR A 329 -7.19 14.36 -17.15
N PRO A 330 -5.92 14.22 -17.53
CA PRO A 330 -5.56 13.86 -18.90
C PRO A 330 -6.34 12.61 -19.30
N LYS A 331 -7.05 12.66 -20.43
CA LYS A 331 -7.90 11.56 -20.92
C LYS A 331 -7.16 10.24 -21.21
N GLU A 332 -5.84 10.22 -21.14
CA GLU A 332 -5.02 9.03 -21.35
C GLU A 332 -5.27 7.89 -20.34
N SER A 333 -5.81 8.19 -19.16
CA SER A 333 -6.16 7.15 -18.17
C SER A 333 -7.61 6.63 -18.28
N GLN A 334 -8.47 7.22 -19.11
CA GLN A 334 -9.86 6.77 -19.28
C GLN A 334 -10.02 5.75 -20.42
N ASN A 335 -9.13 5.70 -21.39
CA ASN A 335 -9.24 4.79 -22.53
C ASN A 335 -8.94 3.31 -22.21
N MET A 336 -8.49 2.98 -20.98
CA MET A 336 -8.31 1.59 -20.56
C MET A 336 -9.52 0.98 -19.86
N THR A 337 -10.55 1.76 -19.53
CA THR A 337 -11.77 1.24 -18.87
C THR A 337 -12.79 0.68 -19.85
N GLU A 338 -12.71 0.97 -21.15
CA GLU A 338 -13.69 0.48 -22.16
C GLU A 338 -13.34 -0.88 -22.79
N ASN A 339 -12.14 -1.42 -22.55
CA ASN A 339 -11.73 -2.75 -23.05
C ASN A 339 -11.81 -3.84 -21.98
N GLN A 340 -12.90 -3.92 -21.21
CA GLN A 340 -13.19 -5.18 -20.53
C GLN A 340 -13.79 -6.17 -21.56
N PRO A 341 -13.22 -7.37 -21.70
CA PRO A 341 -13.88 -8.41 -22.50
C PRO A 341 -15.22 -8.71 -21.83
N LYS A 342 -16.31 -8.51 -22.59
CA LYS A 342 -17.64 -8.97 -22.20
C LYS A 342 -17.55 -10.46 -21.95
N THR A 343 -17.65 -10.87 -20.70
CA THR A 343 -17.83 -12.28 -20.35
C THR A 343 -19.13 -12.73 -20.99
N SER A 344 -19.02 -13.53 -22.04
CA SER A 344 -20.11 -14.28 -22.64
C SER A 344 -20.61 -15.31 -21.64
N SER A 345 -21.57 -14.96 -20.82
CA SER A 345 -22.48 -15.91 -20.18
C SER A 345 -23.65 -16.08 -21.13
N GLU A 346 -23.60 -17.15 -21.92
CA GLU A 346 -24.78 -17.81 -22.53
C GLU A 346 -24.26 -18.91 -23.44
N ALA A 347 -24.34 -20.15 -22.97
CA ALA A 347 -24.77 -21.31 -23.75
C ALA A 347 -24.76 -22.59 -22.92
N SER A 348 -25.99 -23.05 -22.61
CA SER A 348 -26.45 -24.43 -22.50
C SER A 348 -25.77 -25.33 -21.47
#